data_d3468e854e90844d1071cb417c7ac973
#
_entry.id   d3468e854e90844d1071cb417c7ac973
#
_cell.length_a   1.000
_cell.length_b   1.000
_cell.length_c   1.000
_cell.angle_alpha   90.00
_cell.angle_beta   90.00
_cell.angle_gamma   90.00
#
_symmetry.space_group_name_H-M   'P 1'
#
loop_
_entity.id
_entity.type
_entity.pdbx_description
1 polymer ?
#
loop_
_entity_poly.entity_id
_entity_poly.type
_entity_poly.pdbx_seq_one_letter_code
_entity_poly.pdbx_strand_id
1 'polypeptide(L)'
;GLVTSTSLANVTALLDAVGIAHHAFDLIVHRGLVEQPKPAPDAYLFALEALKATPSNVVAVEDNPDGALAAIQSGVRCLATPGEFHAHNVFPDGVELQSRLDLAPYLASADQAQGLSARRAHEAV
;
A
#
# COMPACT_ATOMS: atom_id res chain seq x y z
N GLY A 1 3.94 -0.86 -4.73
CA GLY A 1 3.46 -2.25 -4.69
C GLY A 1 1.95 -2.36 -4.81
N LEU A 2 1.49 -3.47 -5.30
CA LEU A 2 0.08 -3.87 -5.32
C LEU A 2 -0.13 -4.98 -4.30
N VAL A 3 -1.06 -4.80 -3.36
CA VAL A 3 -1.34 -5.76 -2.28
C VAL A 3 -2.81 -6.16 -2.34
N THR A 4 -3.09 -7.43 -2.63
CA THR A 4 -4.45 -7.90 -2.88
C THR A 4 -4.73 -9.27 -2.25
N SER A 5 -5.99 -9.53 -1.90
CA SER A 5 -6.45 -10.84 -1.43
C SER A 5 -6.92 -11.77 -2.56
N THR A 6 -6.85 -11.33 -3.81
CA THR A 6 -7.23 -12.15 -4.95
C THR A 6 -6.06 -12.99 -5.50
N SER A 7 -6.34 -13.94 -6.37
CA SER A 7 -5.32 -14.79 -6.99
C SER A 7 -4.47 -14.03 -8.01
N LEU A 8 -3.27 -14.53 -8.28
CA LEU A 8 -2.41 -13.95 -9.32
C LEU A 8 -3.08 -13.95 -10.70
N ALA A 9 -3.83 -14.99 -11.04
CA ALA A 9 -4.56 -15.07 -12.31
C ALA A 9 -5.59 -13.94 -12.45
N ASN A 10 -6.32 -13.63 -11.37
CA ASN A 10 -7.28 -12.53 -11.37
C ASN A 10 -6.60 -11.16 -11.44
N VAL A 11 -5.48 -10.98 -10.74
CA VAL A 11 -4.66 -9.75 -10.84
C VAL A 11 -4.20 -9.53 -12.27
N THR A 12 -3.64 -10.58 -12.90
CA THR A 12 -3.18 -10.54 -14.29
C THR A 12 -4.30 -10.12 -15.22
N ALA A 13 -5.44 -10.80 -15.14
CA ALA A 13 -6.59 -10.50 -15.98
C ALA A 13 -7.11 -9.05 -15.78
N LEU A 14 -7.12 -8.57 -14.54
CA LEU A 14 -7.54 -7.20 -14.24
C LEU A 14 -6.57 -6.16 -14.82
N LEU A 15 -5.27 -6.33 -14.59
CA LEU A 15 -4.26 -5.41 -15.08
C LEU A 15 -4.26 -5.35 -16.62
N ASP A 16 -4.40 -6.51 -17.27
CA ASP A 16 -4.50 -6.59 -18.74
C ASP A 16 -5.77 -5.87 -19.24
N ALA A 17 -6.89 -6.06 -18.57
CA ALA A 17 -8.17 -5.43 -18.93
C ALA A 17 -8.14 -3.89 -18.84
N VAL A 18 -7.41 -3.36 -17.86
CA VAL A 18 -7.26 -1.89 -17.68
C VAL A 18 -6.03 -1.31 -18.36
N GLY A 19 -5.23 -2.13 -19.03
CA GLY A 19 -4.05 -1.69 -19.79
C GLY A 19 -2.86 -1.25 -18.91
N ILE A 20 -2.77 -1.79 -17.67
CA ILE A 20 -1.64 -1.50 -16.78
C ILE A 20 -0.63 -2.65 -16.89
N ALA A 21 0.61 -2.32 -17.22
CA ALA A 21 1.68 -3.30 -17.29
C ALA A 21 2.05 -3.82 -15.89
N HIS A 22 2.31 -5.13 -15.77
CA HIS A 22 2.69 -5.74 -14.49
C HIS A 22 3.96 -5.13 -13.88
N HIS A 23 4.92 -4.76 -14.73
CA HIS A 23 6.17 -4.11 -14.30
C HIS A 23 5.99 -2.64 -13.87
N ALA A 24 4.78 -2.08 -13.91
CA ALA A 24 4.47 -0.81 -13.27
C ALA A 24 4.55 -0.91 -11.74
N PHE A 25 4.49 -2.14 -11.20
CA PHE A 25 4.64 -2.41 -9.77
C PHE A 25 5.97 -3.11 -9.50
N ASP A 26 6.72 -2.64 -8.50
CA ASP A 26 7.94 -3.30 -8.03
C ASP A 26 7.64 -4.61 -7.31
N LEU A 27 6.42 -4.75 -6.79
CA LEU A 27 5.95 -5.93 -6.08
C LEU A 27 4.45 -6.11 -6.28
N ILE A 28 4.02 -7.35 -6.50
CA ILE A 28 2.61 -7.75 -6.46
C ILE A 28 2.46 -8.84 -5.41
N VAL A 29 1.76 -8.52 -4.31
CA VAL A 29 1.38 -9.49 -3.27
C VAL A 29 -0.04 -9.96 -3.55
N HIS A 30 -0.19 -11.24 -3.81
CA HIS A 30 -1.46 -11.89 -4.12
C HIS A 30 -1.80 -12.99 -3.10
N ARG A 31 -3.00 -13.53 -3.16
CA ARG A 31 -3.51 -14.53 -2.20
C ARG A 31 -2.58 -15.73 -1.99
N GLY A 32 -1.89 -16.16 -3.04
CA GLY A 32 -1.01 -17.34 -2.99
C GLY A 32 0.31 -17.15 -2.24
N LEU A 33 0.66 -15.92 -1.86
CA LEU A 33 1.91 -15.59 -1.18
C LEU A 33 1.78 -15.49 0.35
N VAL A 34 0.56 -15.51 0.88
CA VAL A 34 0.30 -15.27 2.29
C VAL A 34 -0.58 -16.39 2.88
N GLU A 35 -0.38 -16.68 4.15
CA GLU A 35 -1.15 -17.68 4.85
C GLU A 35 -2.58 -17.20 5.09
N GLN A 36 -2.73 -16.00 5.64
CA GLN A 36 -4.02 -15.39 5.93
C GLN A 36 -4.28 -14.16 5.05
N PRO A 37 -5.46 -14.08 4.40
CA PRO A 37 -5.84 -12.90 3.63
C PRO A 37 -6.22 -11.73 4.53
N LYS A 38 -6.35 -10.54 3.94
CA LYS A 38 -6.98 -9.38 4.62
C LYS A 38 -8.33 -9.81 5.23
N PRO A 39 -8.65 -9.39 6.43
CA PRO A 39 -8.07 -8.29 7.21
C PRO A 39 -6.79 -8.63 8.00
N ALA A 40 -6.26 -9.86 7.94
CA ALA A 40 -4.98 -10.18 8.57
C ALA A 40 -3.85 -9.32 7.97
N PRO A 41 -2.82 -8.95 8.75
CA PRO A 41 -1.74 -8.07 8.30
C PRO A 41 -0.72 -8.77 7.38
N ASP A 42 -0.81 -10.07 7.17
CA ASP A 42 0.18 -10.91 6.47
C ASP A 42 0.64 -10.31 5.14
N ALA A 43 -0.30 -9.85 4.32
CA ALA A 43 0.02 -9.32 2.99
C ALA A 43 0.85 -8.02 3.05
N TYR A 44 0.57 -7.16 4.01
CA TYR A 44 1.36 -5.94 4.23
C TYR A 44 2.71 -6.24 4.88
N LEU A 45 2.78 -7.16 5.83
CA LEU A 45 4.04 -7.61 6.43
C LEU A 45 4.94 -8.25 5.36
N PHE A 46 4.38 -9.07 4.48
CA PHE A 46 5.10 -9.63 3.34
C PHE A 46 5.66 -8.53 2.42
N ALA A 47 4.83 -7.53 2.10
CA ALA A 47 5.24 -6.42 1.25
C ALA A 47 6.38 -5.61 1.88
N LEU A 48 6.30 -5.30 3.17
CA LEU A 48 7.36 -4.58 3.90
C LEU A 48 8.68 -5.33 3.86
N GLU A 49 8.67 -6.63 4.09
CA GLU A 49 9.86 -7.49 4.06
C GLU A 49 10.46 -7.54 2.65
N ALA A 50 9.65 -7.83 1.64
CA ALA A 50 10.09 -7.94 0.25
C ALA A 50 10.68 -6.64 -0.29
N LEU A 51 10.10 -5.50 0.06
CA LEU A 51 10.58 -4.17 -0.33
C LEU A 51 11.68 -3.63 0.58
N LYS A 52 12.02 -4.34 1.66
CA LYS A 52 12.97 -3.89 2.71
C LYS A 52 12.59 -2.51 3.25
N ALA A 53 11.29 -2.27 3.39
CA ALA A 53 10.72 -1.01 3.85
C ALA A 53 10.31 -1.09 5.32
N THR A 54 10.39 0.05 6.01
CA THR A 54 9.83 0.19 7.36
C THR A 54 8.41 0.75 7.28
N PRO A 55 7.51 0.40 8.22
CA PRO A 55 6.14 0.91 8.19
C PRO A 55 6.04 2.43 8.11
N SER A 56 6.97 3.15 8.74
CA SER A 56 7.01 4.63 8.73
C SER A 56 7.30 5.26 7.37
N ASN A 57 7.89 4.47 6.44
CA ASN A 57 8.25 4.93 5.09
C ASN A 57 7.25 4.47 4.03
N VAL A 58 6.13 3.90 4.45
CA VAL A 58 5.10 3.35 3.55
C VAL A 58 3.76 3.98 3.86
N VAL A 59 3.00 4.24 2.84
CA VAL A 59 1.59 4.58 2.92
C VAL A 59 0.78 3.58 2.10
N ALA A 60 -0.24 3.00 2.71
CA ALA A 60 -1.20 2.14 2.04
C ALA A 60 -2.39 2.96 1.53
N VAL A 61 -2.90 2.60 0.38
CA VAL A 61 -4.15 3.13 -0.19
C VAL A 61 -5.13 1.99 -0.31
N GLU A 62 -6.27 2.13 0.32
CA GLU A 62 -7.31 1.10 0.37
C GLU A 62 -8.69 1.68 0.06
N ASP A 63 -9.61 0.82 -0.32
CA ASP A 63 -10.99 1.19 -0.65
C ASP A 63 -12.03 0.57 0.29
N ASN A 64 -11.63 -0.41 1.10
CA ASN A 64 -12.53 -1.14 1.99
C ASN A 64 -11.94 -1.33 3.39
N PRO A 65 -12.79 -1.61 4.42
CA PRO A 65 -12.36 -1.74 5.80
C PRO A 65 -11.37 -2.87 6.08
N ASP A 66 -11.51 -4.02 5.41
CA ASP A 66 -10.63 -5.18 5.63
C ASP A 66 -9.19 -4.89 5.18
N GLY A 67 -9.06 -4.24 4.02
CA GLY A 67 -7.76 -3.78 3.53
C GLY A 67 -7.14 -2.73 4.44
N ALA A 68 -7.96 -1.77 4.89
CA ALA A 68 -7.51 -0.73 5.80
C ALA A 68 -7.07 -1.31 7.17
N LEU A 69 -7.81 -2.29 7.70
CA LEU A 69 -7.45 -2.96 8.95
C LEU A 69 -6.12 -3.72 8.82
N ALA A 70 -5.92 -4.43 7.72
CA ALA A 70 -4.66 -5.14 7.45
C ALA A 70 -3.47 -4.19 7.42
N ALA A 71 -3.61 -3.02 6.79
CA ALA A 71 -2.56 -1.99 6.76
C ALA A 71 -2.26 -1.45 8.17
N ILE A 72 -3.28 -1.04 8.91
CA ILE A 72 -3.12 -0.51 10.28
C ILE A 72 -2.46 -1.53 11.21
N GLN A 73 -2.87 -2.80 11.15
CA GLN A 73 -2.29 -3.88 11.97
C GLN A 73 -0.82 -4.17 11.63
N SER A 74 -0.39 -3.90 10.41
CA SER A 74 1.02 -3.98 10.02
C SER A 74 1.86 -2.78 10.42
N GLY A 75 1.26 -1.76 11.01
CA GLY A 75 1.89 -0.49 11.40
C GLY A 75 2.02 0.52 10.27
N VAL A 76 1.48 0.21 9.10
CA VAL A 76 1.52 1.10 7.92
C VAL A 76 0.41 2.15 8.02
N ARG A 77 0.75 3.40 7.72
CA ARG A 77 -0.25 4.46 7.57
C ARG A 77 -1.20 4.12 6.43
N CYS A 78 -2.49 4.27 6.67
CA CYS A 78 -3.52 3.96 5.67
C CYS A 78 -4.36 5.18 5.32
N LEU A 79 -4.45 5.44 4.03
CA LEU A 79 -5.44 6.32 3.41
C LEU A 79 -6.53 5.46 2.81
N ALA A 80 -7.78 5.78 3.05
CA ALA A 80 -8.87 5.08 2.39
C ALA A 80 -9.73 6.05 1.56
N THR A 81 -9.95 5.65 0.32
CA THR A 81 -10.89 6.33 -0.58
C THR A 81 -12.00 5.34 -0.92
N PRO A 82 -13.06 5.27 -0.08
CA PRO A 82 -14.14 4.32 -0.26
C PRO A 82 -14.85 4.53 -1.59
N GLY A 83 -15.00 3.45 -2.37
CA GLY A 83 -15.87 3.44 -3.54
C GLY A 83 -17.35 3.41 -3.13
N GLU A 84 -18.25 3.47 -4.11
CA GLU A 84 -19.71 3.46 -3.88
C GLU A 84 -20.18 2.28 -3.02
N PHE A 85 -19.58 1.11 -3.19
CA PHE A 85 -19.92 -0.11 -2.44
C PHE A 85 -19.51 -0.06 -0.97
N HIS A 86 -18.57 0.79 -0.61
CA HIS A 86 -18.00 0.89 0.75
C HIS A 86 -18.24 2.25 1.40
N ALA A 87 -18.97 3.15 0.77
CA ALA A 87 -19.20 4.52 1.24
C ALA A 87 -19.87 4.59 2.64
N HIS A 88 -20.64 3.57 3.00
CA HIS A 88 -21.36 3.48 4.29
C HIS A 88 -20.68 2.54 5.29
N ASN A 89 -19.54 1.95 4.95
CA ASN A 89 -18.85 1.04 5.84
C ASN A 89 -18.10 1.81 6.92
N VAL A 90 -17.95 1.18 8.09
CA VAL A 90 -17.15 1.71 9.19
C VAL A 90 -15.69 1.28 8.97
N PHE A 91 -14.80 2.24 8.92
CA PHE A 91 -13.37 2.01 8.82
C PHE A 91 -12.72 1.96 10.20
N PRO A 92 -11.60 1.24 10.37
CA PRO A 92 -10.86 1.19 11.63
C PRO A 92 -10.35 2.58 12.05
N ASP A 93 -10.17 2.76 13.37
CA ASP A 93 -9.50 3.93 13.91
C ASP A 93 -8.08 4.06 13.35
N GLY A 94 -7.65 5.29 13.12
CA GLY A 94 -6.32 5.59 12.56
C GLY A 94 -6.24 5.60 11.04
N VAL A 95 -7.33 5.25 10.34
CA VAL A 95 -7.43 5.38 8.88
C VAL A 95 -7.78 6.82 8.51
N GLU A 96 -7.04 7.40 7.56
CA GLU A 96 -7.37 8.69 6.98
C GLU A 96 -8.34 8.51 5.82
N LEU A 97 -9.58 8.93 6.01
CA LEU A 97 -10.61 8.87 4.97
C LEU A 97 -10.52 10.10 4.05
N GLN A 98 -10.46 9.83 2.75
CA GLN A 98 -10.45 10.87 1.72
C GLN A 98 -11.59 10.60 0.73
N SER A 99 -12.36 11.63 0.39
CA SER A 99 -13.39 11.54 -0.67
C SER A 99 -12.77 11.44 -2.07
N ARG A 100 -11.56 11.95 -2.22
CA ARG A 100 -10.72 11.85 -3.42
C ARG A 100 -9.27 11.65 -2.98
N LEU A 101 -8.60 10.67 -3.57
CA LEU A 101 -7.21 10.36 -3.24
C LEU A 101 -6.28 11.53 -3.52
N ASP A 102 -5.57 11.97 -2.47
CA ASP A 102 -4.49 12.94 -2.54
C ASP A 102 -3.22 12.38 -1.88
N LEU A 103 -2.21 12.08 -2.68
CA LEU A 103 -0.92 11.57 -2.24
C LEU A 103 0.15 12.66 -2.15
N ALA A 104 -0.12 13.88 -2.60
CA ALA A 104 0.87 14.96 -2.67
C ALA A 104 1.59 15.21 -1.34
N PRO A 105 0.93 15.25 -0.16
CA PRO A 105 1.60 15.46 1.13
C PRO A 105 2.62 14.37 1.47
N TYR A 106 2.42 13.13 1.00
CA TYR A 106 3.28 11.97 1.29
C TYR A 106 4.47 11.89 0.35
N LEU A 107 4.28 12.26 -0.92
CA LEU A 107 5.35 12.27 -1.93
C LEU A 107 6.38 13.37 -1.63
N ALA A 108 5.94 14.55 -1.20
CA ALA A 108 6.82 15.65 -0.80
C ALA A 108 7.76 15.27 0.37
N SER A 109 7.28 14.48 1.33
CA SER A 109 8.08 13.99 2.46
C SER A 109 9.12 12.97 2.01
N ALA A 110 8.83 12.14 1.02
CA ALA A 110 9.76 11.15 0.46
C ALA A 110 10.94 11.83 -0.27
N ASP A 111 10.68 12.87 -1.05
CA ASP A 111 11.70 13.64 -1.76
C ASP A 111 12.67 14.35 -0.79
N GLN A 112 12.17 14.86 0.33
CA GLN A 112 13.00 15.45 1.37
C GLN A 112 13.91 14.42 2.07
N ALA A 113 13.41 13.21 2.33
CA ALA A 113 14.18 12.12 2.93
C ALA A 113 15.29 11.63 1.99
N GLN A 114 15.03 11.53 0.70
CA GLN A 114 16.04 11.16 -0.30
C GLN A 114 17.08 12.26 -0.49
N GLY A 115 16.70 13.51 -0.47
CA GLY A 115 17.62 14.64 -0.53
C GLY A 115 18.57 14.72 0.65
N LEU A 116 18.11 14.39 1.85
CA LEU A 116 18.94 14.31 3.07
C LEU A 116 19.91 13.12 3.05
N SER A 117 19.48 11.96 2.52
CA SER A 117 20.34 10.78 2.36
C SER A 117 21.45 11.02 1.33
N ALA A 118 21.13 11.66 0.20
CA ALA A 118 22.12 12.02 -0.82
C ALA A 118 23.13 13.04 -0.33
N ARG A 119 22.70 14.03 0.47
CA ARG A 119 23.60 15.00 1.10
C ARG A 119 24.54 14.37 2.12
N ARG A 120 24.05 13.46 2.97
CA ARG A 120 24.88 12.72 3.92
C ARG A 120 25.91 11.83 3.25
N ALA A 121 25.56 11.17 2.13
CA ALA A 121 26.49 10.37 1.35
C ALA A 121 27.58 11.23 0.69
N HIS A 122 27.28 12.48 0.33
CA HIS A 122 28.25 13.44 -0.25
C HIS A 122 29.17 14.06 0.81
N GLU A 123 28.71 14.23 2.05
CA GLU A 123 29.49 14.74 3.18
C GLU A 123 30.38 13.65 3.82
N ALA A 124 30.14 12.35 3.58
CA ALA A 124 30.91 11.22 4.08
C ALA A 124 32.14 10.85 3.20
N VAL A 125 32.35 11.54 2.12
CA VAL A 125 33.51 11.44 1.22
C VAL A 125 34.37 12.68 1.39
#